data_8f1180710797d48bc876d705429ef685
#
_entry.id   8f1180710797d48bc876d705429ef685
#
_cell.length_a   1.000
_cell.length_b   1.000
_cell.length_c   1.000
_cell.angle_alpha   90.00
_cell.angle_beta   90.00
_cell.angle_gamma   90.00
#
_symmetry.space_group_name_H-M   'P 1'
#
loop_
_entity.id
_entity.type
_entity.pdbx_description
1 polymer ?
#
loop_
_entity_poly.entity_id
_entity_poly.type
_entity_poly.pdbx_seq_one_letter_code
_entity_poly.pdbx_strand_id
1 'polypeptide(L)'
;MPASLRRATSVPVHLPRGLLVERARSSGLVVCLDYDGTLAEFNKDPAAATPVPGVSANLSQLIKTPENITIAIVTGRRVVDVVPLLGLERGLFISGLHGLEFMSADGTTSVSPEVSEHAYDLDRVRTWLASNVPPSRGFWIEDKEFTVVLHFRLANPEEASRLSDRLDQFVASQTPTLRTARLVKVIEVMPRTASKVRAIDMLRRRVPASFRITYFGDDNSDEDVFCALGQEEIGVLVGEPRESFAPYRVNAPSDVEHELRDLADHFGAV
;
A
#
# COMPACT_ATOMS: atom_id res chain seq x y z
N MET A 1 27.35 7.41 -0.97
CA MET A 1 26.67 6.11 -0.85
C MET A 1 27.13 5.22 -1.99
N PRO A 2 27.70 4.03 -1.75
CA PRO A 2 28.05 3.15 -2.85
C PRO A 2 26.75 2.73 -3.56
N ALA A 3 26.81 2.65 -4.89
CA ALA A 3 25.71 2.17 -5.71
C ALA A 3 25.27 0.79 -5.22
N SER A 4 24.12 0.72 -4.53
CA SER A 4 23.49 -0.53 -4.21
C SER A 4 23.28 -1.28 -5.52
N LEU A 5 23.75 -2.51 -5.60
CA LEU A 5 23.40 -3.44 -6.65
C LEU A 5 21.88 -3.41 -6.83
N ARG A 6 21.39 -2.73 -7.87
CA ARG A 6 19.96 -2.76 -8.19
C ARG A 6 19.63 -4.23 -8.45
N ARG A 7 18.68 -4.77 -7.69
CA ARG A 7 18.14 -6.09 -8.00
C ARG A 7 17.66 -6.08 -9.45
N ALA A 8 17.99 -7.10 -10.22
CA ALA A 8 17.44 -7.28 -11.55
C ALA A 8 16.00 -7.80 -11.42
N THR A 9 15.11 -7.33 -12.28
CA THR A 9 13.77 -7.92 -12.38
C THR A 9 13.86 -9.35 -12.92
N SER A 10 13.00 -10.21 -12.42
CA SER A 10 12.82 -11.58 -12.92
C SER A 10 11.37 -11.99 -12.75
N VAL A 11 10.94 -13.06 -13.39
CA VAL A 11 9.63 -13.64 -13.10
C VAL A 11 9.74 -14.38 -11.76
N PRO A 12 8.97 -13.97 -10.72
CA PRO A 12 9.08 -14.55 -9.39
C PRO A 12 8.62 -16.01 -9.36
N VAL A 13 9.27 -16.83 -8.53
CA VAL A 13 8.84 -18.20 -8.27
C VAL A 13 7.78 -18.25 -7.18
N HIS A 14 7.03 -19.36 -7.08
CA HIS A 14 6.07 -19.51 -5.99
C HIS A 14 6.75 -19.43 -4.62
N LEU A 15 6.07 -18.79 -3.67
CA LEU A 15 6.52 -18.72 -2.28
C LEU A 15 6.62 -20.14 -1.71
N PRO A 16 7.79 -20.57 -1.20
CA PRO A 16 7.94 -21.90 -0.61
C PRO A 16 7.07 -22.04 0.66
N ARG A 17 6.35 -23.15 0.76
CA ARG A 17 5.54 -23.44 1.94
C ARG A 17 6.36 -23.42 3.23
N GLY A 18 5.83 -22.79 4.27
CA GLY A 18 6.45 -22.70 5.59
C GLY A 18 7.65 -21.76 5.68
N LEU A 19 8.04 -21.08 4.61
CA LEU A 19 9.15 -20.12 4.63
C LEU A 19 8.92 -19.01 5.65
N LEU A 20 7.70 -18.47 5.74
CA LEU A 20 7.38 -17.40 6.68
C LEU A 20 7.40 -17.90 8.13
N VAL A 21 6.94 -19.11 8.38
CA VAL A 21 6.99 -19.75 9.71
C VAL A 21 8.44 -19.95 10.15
N GLU A 22 9.31 -20.44 9.26
CA GLU A 22 10.74 -20.59 9.53
C GLU A 22 11.40 -19.25 9.85
N ARG A 23 11.09 -18.21 9.08
CA ARG A 23 11.59 -16.84 9.30
C ARG A 23 11.14 -16.27 10.63
N ALA A 24 9.85 -16.40 10.98
CA ALA A 24 9.33 -15.93 12.24
C ALA A 24 10.00 -16.60 13.45
N ARG A 25 10.32 -17.91 13.33
CA ARG A 25 11.04 -18.65 14.37
C ARG A 25 12.51 -18.23 14.53
N SER A 26 13.17 -17.90 13.43
CA SER A 26 14.62 -17.65 13.43
C SER A 26 15.00 -16.22 13.81
N SER A 27 14.18 -15.23 13.45
CA SER A 27 14.54 -13.81 13.58
C SER A 27 13.44 -12.90 14.09
N GLY A 28 12.20 -13.37 14.14
CA GLY A 28 11.00 -12.55 14.17
C GLY A 28 10.67 -11.98 12.80
N LEU A 29 9.38 -11.71 12.55
CA LEU A 29 8.85 -11.35 11.25
C LEU A 29 7.98 -10.10 11.32
N VAL A 30 8.21 -9.15 10.41
CA VAL A 30 7.27 -8.08 10.11
C VAL A 30 6.55 -8.46 8.81
N VAL A 31 5.27 -8.76 8.89
CA VAL A 31 4.42 -9.03 7.73
C VAL A 31 3.79 -7.72 7.30
N CYS A 32 4.29 -7.15 6.21
CA CYS A 32 3.77 -5.96 5.57
C CYS A 32 2.86 -6.36 4.41
N LEU A 33 1.66 -5.82 4.39
CA LEU A 33 0.61 -6.22 3.46
C LEU A 33 0.05 -4.96 2.79
N ASP A 34 0.06 -4.90 1.46
CA ASP A 34 -0.82 -3.99 0.76
C ASP A 34 -2.28 -4.41 0.97
N TYR A 35 -3.22 -3.56 0.60
CA TYR A 35 -4.64 -3.83 0.85
C TYR A 35 -5.38 -4.27 -0.42
N ASP A 36 -5.50 -3.39 -1.42
CA ASP A 36 -6.24 -3.65 -2.65
C ASP A 36 -5.44 -4.57 -3.57
N GLY A 37 -6.01 -5.67 -4.02
CA GLY A 37 -5.31 -6.69 -4.80
C GLY A 37 -4.46 -7.65 -3.97
N THR A 38 -4.25 -7.37 -2.67
CA THR A 38 -3.42 -8.18 -1.77
C THR A 38 -4.23 -8.82 -0.64
N LEU A 39 -4.99 -8.06 0.13
CA LEU A 39 -5.90 -8.57 1.18
C LEU A 39 -7.35 -8.64 0.72
N ALA A 40 -7.72 -7.81 -0.24
CA ALA A 40 -9.05 -7.72 -0.82
C ALA A 40 -8.96 -7.82 -2.34
N GLU A 41 -9.94 -8.47 -2.95
CA GLU A 41 -10.09 -8.42 -4.40
C GLU A 41 -10.44 -7.00 -4.87
N PHE A 42 -10.00 -6.65 -6.08
CA PHE A 42 -10.38 -5.37 -6.67
C PHE A 42 -11.89 -5.23 -6.76
N ASN A 43 -12.42 -4.17 -6.18
CA ASN A 43 -13.82 -3.83 -6.26
C ASN A 43 -14.02 -2.48 -7.00
N LYS A 44 -15.14 -2.38 -7.73
CA LYS A 44 -15.51 -1.12 -8.40
C LYS A 44 -15.86 -0.02 -7.40
N ASP A 45 -16.43 -0.42 -6.26
CA ASP A 45 -16.67 0.43 -5.11
C ASP A 45 -15.57 0.16 -4.06
N PRO A 46 -14.66 1.12 -3.81
CA PRO A 46 -13.61 0.96 -2.81
C PRO A 46 -14.14 0.69 -1.40
N ALA A 47 -15.31 1.22 -1.04
CA ALA A 47 -15.91 1.00 0.27
C ALA A 47 -16.43 -0.44 0.45
N ALA A 48 -16.70 -1.14 -0.65
CA ALA A 48 -17.14 -2.54 -0.66
C ALA A 48 -16.00 -3.56 -0.81
N ALA A 49 -14.76 -3.11 -0.97
CA ALA A 49 -13.59 -3.99 -1.06
C ALA A 49 -13.20 -4.49 0.35
N THR A 50 -13.93 -5.47 0.86
CA THR A 50 -13.63 -6.13 2.14
C THR A 50 -12.51 -7.15 1.96
N PRO A 51 -11.68 -7.42 3.00
CA PRO A 51 -10.69 -8.48 2.95
C PRO A 51 -11.33 -9.84 2.63
N VAL A 52 -10.60 -10.70 1.95
CA VAL A 52 -11.07 -12.07 1.69
C VAL A 52 -11.36 -12.78 3.03
N PRO A 53 -12.35 -13.72 3.05
CA PRO A 53 -12.73 -14.41 4.27
C PRO A 53 -11.53 -15.06 4.98
N GLY A 54 -11.43 -14.88 6.30
CA GLY A 54 -10.33 -15.40 7.13
C GLY A 54 -9.25 -14.38 7.47
N VAL A 55 -8.97 -13.40 6.62
CA VAL A 55 -7.88 -12.42 6.83
C VAL A 55 -8.00 -11.71 8.19
N SER A 56 -9.14 -11.07 8.47
CA SER A 56 -9.31 -10.33 9.74
C SER A 56 -9.18 -11.24 10.98
N ALA A 57 -9.66 -12.49 10.90
CA ALA A 57 -9.53 -13.44 11.98
C ALA A 57 -8.07 -13.85 12.22
N ASN A 58 -7.32 -14.16 11.15
CA ASN A 58 -5.91 -14.53 11.24
C ASN A 58 -5.07 -13.37 11.76
N LEU A 59 -5.30 -12.14 11.25
CA LEU A 59 -4.64 -10.95 11.76
C LEU A 59 -4.93 -10.73 13.24
N SER A 60 -6.20 -10.91 13.67
CA SER A 60 -6.60 -10.79 15.09
C SER A 60 -5.91 -11.80 16.01
N GLN A 61 -5.53 -12.96 15.52
CA GLN A 61 -4.71 -13.93 16.27
C GLN A 61 -3.26 -13.50 16.31
N LEU A 62 -2.68 -13.12 15.17
CA LEU A 62 -1.26 -12.78 15.04
C LEU A 62 -0.87 -11.55 15.84
N ILE A 63 -1.71 -10.53 15.94
CA ILE A 63 -1.42 -9.33 16.73
C ILE A 63 -1.33 -9.57 18.25
N LYS A 64 -1.73 -10.75 18.73
CA LYS A 64 -1.61 -11.14 20.15
C LYS A 64 -0.23 -11.71 20.50
N THR A 65 0.64 -11.95 19.52
CA THR A 65 1.98 -12.54 19.67
C THR A 65 3.08 -11.64 19.09
N PRO A 66 3.18 -10.38 19.55
CA PRO A 66 4.06 -9.37 18.94
C PRO A 66 5.56 -9.67 19.13
N GLU A 67 5.93 -10.60 20.02
CA GLU A 67 7.30 -11.05 20.23
C GLU A 67 7.87 -11.84 19.05
N ASN A 68 7.02 -12.41 18.19
CA ASN A 68 7.43 -13.17 17.01
C ASN A 68 7.01 -12.52 15.71
N ILE A 69 5.82 -11.89 15.71
CA ILE A 69 5.20 -11.37 14.48
C ILE A 69 4.65 -9.97 14.73
N THR A 70 5.03 -9.06 13.84
CA THR A 70 4.45 -7.72 13.75
C THR A 70 3.70 -7.59 12.44
N ILE A 71 2.47 -7.11 12.48
CA ILE A 71 1.63 -6.88 11.31
C ILE A 71 1.63 -5.40 10.94
N ALA A 72 1.78 -5.11 9.65
CA ALA A 72 1.67 -3.77 9.10
C ALA A 72 0.86 -3.77 7.79
N ILE A 73 -0.11 -2.88 7.68
CA ILE A 73 -0.82 -2.60 6.43
C ILE A 73 -0.18 -1.38 5.77
N VAL A 74 0.11 -1.44 4.48
CA VAL A 74 0.76 -0.36 3.72
C VAL A 74 -0.05 -0.08 2.47
N THR A 75 -0.84 0.99 2.46
CA THR A 75 -1.88 1.18 1.45
C THR A 75 -1.96 2.63 0.94
N GLY A 76 -2.54 2.82 -0.24
CA GLY A 76 -2.97 4.11 -0.77
C GLY A 76 -4.30 4.62 -0.19
N ARG A 77 -4.99 3.82 0.63
CA ARG A 77 -6.19 4.25 1.33
C ARG A 77 -5.85 5.09 2.55
N ARG A 78 -6.83 5.86 3.04
CA ARG A 78 -6.71 6.52 4.35
C ARG A 78 -6.77 5.49 5.48
N VAL A 79 -6.12 5.78 6.60
CA VAL A 79 -6.21 4.95 7.82
C VAL A 79 -7.66 4.81 8.27
N VAL A 80 -8.43 5.90 8.24
CA VAL A 80 -9.85 5.93 8.66
C VAL A 80 -10.75 5.03 7.79
N ASP A 81 -10.38 4.77 6.54
CA ASP A 81 -11.14 3.93 5.62
C ASP A 81 -10.76 2.44 5.78
N VAL A 82 -9.50 2.14 6.13
CA VAL A 82 -9.01 0.76 6.25
C VAL A 82 -9.39 0.12 7.58
N VAL A 83 -9.34 0.86 8.68
CA VAL A 83 -9.64 0.34 10.02
C VAL A 83 -11.02 -0.34 10.11
N PRO A 84 -12.12 0.26 9.62
CA PRO A 84 -13.43 -0.39 9.63
C PRO A 84 -13.50 -1.65 8.75
N LEU A 85 -12.79 -1.67 7.62
CA LEU A 85 -12.77 -2.81 6.71
C LEU A 85 -12.05 -4.02 7.31
N LEU A 86 -10.97 -3.79 8.05
CA LEU A 86 -10.24 -4.83 8.78
C LEU A 86 -10.96 -5.28 10.06
N GLY A 87 -11.74 -4.39 10.68
CA GLY A 87 -12.34 -4.62 11.99
C GLY A 87 -11.31 -4.66 13.14
N LEU A 88 -10.13 -4.06 12.94
CA LEU A 88 -9.01 -4.07 13.87
C LEU A 88 -8.51 -2.64 14.11
N GLU A 89 -8.68 -2.15 15.35
CA GLU A 89 -8.34 -0.77 15.73
C GLU A 89 -6.96 -0.68 16.42
N ARG A 90 -6.37 -1.80 16.82
CA ARG A 90 -5.12 -1.88 17.59
C ARG A 90 -4.37 -3.18 17.29
N GLY A 91 -3.11 -3.23 17.70
CA GLY A 91 -2.26 -4.41 17.59
C GLY A 91 -1.46 -4.49 16.29
N LEU A 92 -1.78 -3.65 15.29
CA LEU A 92 -1.08 -3.59 14.02
C LEU A 92 -0.69 -2.14 13.67
N PHE A 93 0.28 -2.01 12.80
CA PHE A 93 0.62 -0.74 12.19
C PHE A 93 -0.19 -0.56 10.89
N ILE A 94 -0.63 0.67 10.60
CA ILE A 94 -1.19 1.02 9.29
C ILE A 94 -0.46 2.25 8.76
N SER A 95 0.06 2.15 7.54
CA SER A 95 0.54 3.29 6.78
C SER A 95 -0.42 3.56 5.65
N GLY A 96 -1.19 4.63 5.77
CA GLY A 96 -2.15 5.11 4.77
C GLY A 96 -1.55 6.16 3.84
N LEU A 97 -2.25 6.44 2.74
CA LEU A 97 -1.91 7.45 1.73
C LEU A 97 -0.42 7.38 1.31
N HIS A 98 0.06 6.16 1.03
CA HIS A 98 1.46 5.94 0.62
C HIS A 98 2.49 6.53 1.61
N GLY A 99 2.26 6.36 2.92
CA GLY A 99 3.19 6.80 3.96
C GLY A 99 2.97 8.24 4.46
N LEU A 100 1.86 8.90 4.12
CA LEU A 100 1.50 10.21 4.65
C LEU A 100 0.73 10.14 5.96
N GLU A 101 -0.09 9.10 6.15
CA GLU A 101 -0.77 8.79 7.41
C GLU A 101 -0.14 7.56 8.05
N PHE A 102 -0.17 7.50 9.38
CA PHE A 102 0.36 6.38 10.12
C PHE A 102 -0.44 6.12 11.39
N MET A 103 -0.83 4.85 11.62
CA MET A 103 -1.40 4.37 12.88
C MET A 103 -0.43 3.40 13.53
N SER A 104 -0.10 3.66 14.78
CA SER A 104 0.73 2.78 15.61
C SER A 104 -0.09 1.63 16.20
N ALA A 105 0.58 0.59 16.71
CA ALA A 105 -0.09 -0.58 17.26
C ALA A 105 -1.01 -0.30 18.48
N ASP A 106 -0.80 0.81 19.18
CA ASP A 106 -1.71 1.27 20.25
C ASP A 106 -2.98 1.98 19.73
N GLY A 107 -3.11 2.14 18.41
CA GLY A 107 -4.22 2.84 17.75
C GLY A 107 -4.00 4.36 17.61
N THR A 108 -2.87 4.89 18.07
CA THR A 108 -2.55 6.31 17.91
C THR A 108 -2.26 6.63 16.45
N THR A 109 -2.94 7.62 15.91
CA THR A 109 -2.75 8.10 14.53
C THR A 109 -1.86 9.33 14.48
N SER A 110 -1.10 9.45 13.42
CA SER A 110 -0.25 10.61 13.13
C SER A 110 -0.16 10.85 11.63
N VAL A 111 0.13 12.08 11.27
CA VAL A 111 0.32 12.51 9.88
C VAL A 111 1.78 12.92 9.70
N SER A 112 2.34 12.69 8.52
CA SER A 112 3.68 13.16 8.20
C SER A 112 3.77 14.69 8.35
N PRO A 113 4.77 15.23 9.06
CA PRO A 113 4.93 16.68 9.23
C PRO A 113 5.02 17.44 7.91
N GLU A 114 5.51 16.81 6.86
CA GLU A 114 5.69 17.40 5.53
C GLU A 114 4.37 17.69 4.81
N VAL A 115 3.23 17.13 5.28
CA VAL A 115 1.93 17.32 4.62
C VAL A 115 1.54 18.81 4.55
N SER A 116 1.87 19.58 5.58
CA SER A 116 1.59 21.03 5.61
C SER A 116 2.34 21.80 4.52
N GLU A 117 3.51 21.32 4.08
CA GLU A 117 4.30 21.95 3.03
C GLU A 117 3.65 21.83 1.65
N HIS A 118 2.76 20.87 1.48
CA HIS A 118 2.08 20.58 0.22
C HIS A 118 0.66 21.15 0.13
N ALA A 119 0.12 21.68 1.23
CA ALA A 119 -1.27 22.12 1.32
C ALA A 119 -1.63 23.19 0.26
N TYR A 120 -0.75 24.17 0.07
CA TYR A 120 -0.95 25.23 -0.94
C TYR A 120 -1.04 24.67 -2.36
N ASP A 121 -0.14 23.76 -2.73
CA ASP A 121 -0.14 23.14 -4.07
C ASP A 121 -1.38 22.23 -4.25
N LEU A 122 -1.81 21.50 -3.21
CA LEU A 122 -3.04 20.70 -3.24
C LEU A 122 -4.29 21.56 -3.45
N ASP A 123 -4.39 22.73 -2.80
CA ASP A 123 -5.50 23.65 -3.01
C ASP A 123 -5.56 24.21 -4.44
N ARG A 124 -4.42 24.41 -5.06
CA ARG A 124 -4.34 24.75 -6.49
C ARG A 124 -4.87 23.63 -7.38
N VAL A 125 -4.54 22.37 -7.06
CA VAL A 125 -5.05 21.19 -7.78
C VAL A 125 -6.57 21.09 -7.59
N ARG A 126 -7.09 21.24 -6.37
CA ARG A 126 -8.54 21.25 -6.09
C ARG A 126 -9.28 22.31 -6.92
N THR A 127 -8.74 23.52 -6.94
CA THR A 127 -9.28 24.63 -7.74
C THR A 127 -9.26 24.34 -9.24
N TRP A 128 -8.16 23.79 -9.72
CA TRP A 128 -8.03 23.41 -11.12
C TRP A 128 -9.04 22.31 -11.50
N LEU A 129 -9.16 21.26 -10.69
CA LEU A 129 -10.12 20.16 -10.90
C LEU A 129 -11.56 20.68 -10.89
N ALA A 130 -11.94 21.51 -9.92
CA ALA A 130 -13.28 22.10 -9.84
C ALA A 130 -13.62 22.91 -11.10
N SER A 131 -12.64 23.55 -11.73
CA SER A 131 -12.83 24.41 -12.92
C SER A 131 -12.79 23.63 -14.23
N ASN A 132 -12.17 22.45 -14.27
CA ASN A 132 -11.87 21.71 -15.52
C ASN A 132 -12.59 20.37 -15.64
N VAL A 133 -13.06 19.77 -14.54
CA VAL A 133 -13.76 18.48 -14.55
C VAL A 133 -15.25 18.70 -14.81
N PRO A 134 -15.82 18.15 -15.89
CA PRO A 134 -17.25 18.28 -16.18
C PRO A 134 -18.10 17.49 -15.19
N PRO A 135 -19.09 18.11 -14.49
CA PRO A 135 -19.85 17.46 -13.42
C PRO A 135 -20.72 16.26 -13.84
N SER A 136 -20.91 15.98 -15.12
CA SER A 136 -21.92 15.01 -15.59
C SER A 136 -21.42 14.00 -16.60
N ARG A 137 -20.08 13.84 -16.78
CA ARG A 137 -19.51 13.03 -17.87
C ARG A 137 -18.74 11.79 -17.42
N GLY A 138 -19.15 11.20 -16.27
CA GLY A 138 -18.52 9.99 -15.76
C GLY A 138 -17.18 10.23 -15.04
N PHE A 139 -16.92 11.49 -14.69
CA PHE A 139 -15.83 11.89 -13.82
C PHE A 139 -16.34 12.16 -12.41
N TRP A 140 -15.51 11.82 -11.39
CA TRP A 140 -15.71 12.33 -10.05
C TRP A 140 -14.37 12.57 -9.36
N ILE A 141 -14.34 13.49 -8.41
CA ILE A 141 -13.17 13.86 -7.63
C ILE A 141 -13.35 13.29 -6.23
N GLU A 142 -12.35 12.55 -5.77
CA GLU A 142 -12.23 12.09 -4.39
C GLU A 142 -11.12 12.90 -3.71
N ASP A 143 -11.47 13.65 -2.69
CA ASP A 143 -10.52 14.38 -1.86
C ASP A 143 -10.19 13.55 -0.62
N LYS A 144 -8.95 13.07 -0.55
CA LYS A 144 -8.43 12.30 0.58
C LYS A 144 -7.67 13.17 1.57
N GLU A 145 -7.92 14.49 1.61
CA GLU A 145 -7.25 15.48 2.44
C GLU A 145 -5.81 15.76 2.04
N PHE A 146 -4.94 14.77 1.93
CA PHE A 146 -3.51 14.91 1.60
C PHE A 146 -3.16 14.45 0.19
N THR A 147 -4.10 13.85 -0.50
CA THR A 147 -4.06 13.52 -1.93
C THR A 147 -5.42 13.79 -2.56
N VAL A 148 -5.46 13.92 -3.89
CA VAL A 148 -6.71 14.10 -4.63
C VAL A 148 -6.74 13.14 -5.79
N VAL A 149 -7.84 12.42 -5.96
CA VAL A 149 -8.02 11.43 -7.01
C VAL A 149 -9.09 11.90 -7.99
N LEU A 150 -8.75 11.90 -9.27
CA LEU A 150 -9.70 12.06 -10.35
C LEU A 150 -10.05 10.66 -10.90
N HIS A 151 -11.29 10.26 -10.70
CA HIS A 151 -11.84 9.03 -11.24
C HIS A 151 -12.50 9.29 -12.59
N PHE A 152 -12.28 8.39 -13.56
CA PHE A 152 -12.85 8.50 -14.92
C PHE A 152 -13.30 7.15 -15.49
N ARG A 153 -13.65 6.21 -14.62
CA ARG A 153 -14.08 4.86 -15.01
C ARG A 153 -15.29 4.85 -15.94
N LEU A 154 -16.23 5.80 -15.74
CA LEU A 154 -17.47 5.94 -16.50
C LEU A 154 -17.38 7.02 -17.59
N ALA A 155 -16.24 7.68 -17.72
CA ALA A 155 -16.05 8.75 -18.70
C ALA A 155 -15.70 8.19 -20.09
N ASN A 156 -15.91 9.02 -21.12
CA ASN A 156 -15.44 8.72 -22.46
C ASN A 156 -13.88 8.60 -22.44
N PRO A 157 -13.30 7.53 -23.03
CA PRO A 157 -11.86 7.29 -22.94
C PRO A 157 -10.98 8.41 -23.52
N GLU A 158 -11.41 9.05 -24.61
CA GLU A 158 -10.66 10.15 -25.22
C GLU A 158 -10.72 11.42 -24.36
N GLU A 159 -11.88 11.72 -23.75
CA GLU A 159 -12.02 12.84 -22.83
C GLU A 159 -11.19 12.60 -21.57
N ALA A 160 -11.22 11.37 -21.04
CA ALA A 160 -10.42 10.95 -19.90
C ALA A 160 -8.92 11.11 -20.16
N SER A 161 -8.44 10.65 -21.33
CA SER A 161 -7.04 10.81 -21.72
C SER A 161 -6.64 12.28 -21.79
N ARG A 162 -7.40 13.10 -22.51
CA ARG A 162 -7.13 14.54 -22.66
C ARG A 162 -7.14 15.28 -21.33
N LEU A 163 -8.09 14.95 -20.44
CA LEU A 163 -8.17 15.59 -19.12
C LEU A 163 -7.01 15.17 -18.24
N SER A 164 -6.64 13.89 -18.27
CA SER A 164 -5.48 13.35 -17.53
C SER A 164 -4.17 14.00 -17.97
N ASP A 165 -3.96 14.14 -19.30
CA ASP A 165 -2.75 14.79 -19.85
C ASP A 165 -2.67 16.27 -19.44
N ARG A 166 -3.80 16.98 -19.42
CA ARG A 166 -3.87 18.37 -18.95
C ARG A 166 -3.59 18.48 -17.44
N LEU A 167 -4.09 17.54 -16.64
CA LEU A 167 -3.83 17.48 -15.20
C LEU A 167 -2.34 17.22 -14.95
N ASP A 168 -1.74 16.24 -15.63
CA ASP A 168 -0.30 15.96 -15.54
C ASP A 168 0.53 17.20 -15.87
N GLN A 169 0.20 17.90 -16.95
CA GLN A 169 0.90 19.11 -17.36
C GLN A 169 0.74 20.24 -16.35
N PHE A 170 -0.45 20.41 -15.80
CA PHE A 170 -0.71 21.40 -14.75
C PHE A 170 0.11 21.08 -13.49
N VAL A 171 0.06 19.85 -13.01
CA VAL A 171 0.80 19.41 -11.82
C VAL A 171 2.30 19.59 -12.03
N ALA A 172 2.84 19.13 -13.16
CA ALA A 172 4.26 19.22 -13.45
C ALA A 172 4.78 20.67 -13.53
N SER A 173 3.97 21.61 -14.05
CA SER A 173 4.39 22.98 -14.28
C SER A 173 4.04 23.95 -13.16
N GLN A 174 3.00 23.68 -12.37
CA GLN A 174 2.39 24.64 -11.45
C GLN A 174 2.42 24.23 -9.97
N THR A 175 2.71 22.95 -9.68
CA THR A 175 2.71 22.40 -8.31
C THR A 175 3.97 21.57 -8.08
N PRO A 176 5.13 22.22 -7.85
CA PRO A 176 6.43 21.54 -7.84
C PRO A 176 6.60 20.51 -6.73
N THR A 177 5.80 20.61 -5.65
CA THR A 177 5.84 19.66 -4.53
C THR A 177 5.03 18.40 -4.77
N LEU A 178 4.18 18.40 -5.82
CA LEU A 178 3.29 17.29 -6.12
C LEU A 178 3.76 16.50 -7.36
N ARG A 179 3.20 15.32 -7.49
CA ARG A 179 3.28 14.46 -8.68
C ARG A 179 1.94 13.79 -8.94
N THR A 180 1.77 13.29 -10.15
CA THR A 180 0.65 12.42 -10.50
C THR A 180 1.07 10.95 -10.49
N ALA A 181 0.12 10.06 -10.19
CA ALA A 181 0.23 8.62 -10.41
C ALA A 181 -0.98 8.15 -11.22
N ARG A 182 -0.74 7.55 -12.39
CA ARG A 182 -1.79 6.97 -13.23
C ARG A 182 -2.01 5.52 -12.83
N LEU A 183 -3.21 5.22 -12.40
CA LEU A 183 -3.67 3.88 -12.05
C LEU A 183 -4.81 3.45 -13.00
N VAL A 184 -5.41 2.30 -12.76
CA VAL A 184 -6.51 1.80 -13.62
C VAL A 184 -7.75 2.67 -13.47
N LYS A 185 -8.04 3.50 -14.49
CA LYS A 185 -9.21 4.40 -14.56
C LYS A 185 -9.24 5.51 -13.49
N VAL A 186 -8.08 5.84 -12.92
CA VAL A 186 -7.91 6.97 -12.02
C VAL A 186 -6.55 7.63 -12.24
N ILE A 187 -6.44 8.89 -11.85
CA ILE A 187 -5.17 9.60 -11.69
C ILE A 187 -5.17 10.24 -10.31
N GLU A 188 -4.19 9.91 -9.51
CA GLU A 188 -4.01 10.45 -8.17
C GLU A 188 -2.93 11.52 -8.18
N VAL A 189 -3.22 12.67 -7.56
CA VAL A 189 -2.26 13.75 -7.31
C VAL A 189 -1.84 13.66 -5.86
N MET A 190 -0.55 13.53 -5.62
CA MET A 190 0.01 13.31 -4.29
C MET A 190 1.34 14.05 -4.10
N PRO A 191 1.78 14.30 -2.86
CA PRO A 191 3.13 14.77 -2.58
C PRO A 191 4.20 13.90 -3.22
N ARG A 192 5.28 14.50 -3.70
CA ARG A 192 6.43 13.75 -4.25
C ARG A 192 7.10 12.87 -3.21
N THR A 193 6.94 13.20 -1.94
CA THR A 193 7.45 12.43 -0.80
C THR A 193 6.59 11.22 -0.45
N ALA A 194 5.37 11.13 -0.98
CA ALA A 194 4.48 9.97 -0.77
C ALA A 194 5.08 8.72 -1.42
N SER A 195 5.34 7.67 -0.62
CA SER A 195 5.91 6.41 -1.07
C SER A 195 5.65 5.30 -0.04
N LYS A 196 5.27 4.12 -0.51
CA LYS A 196 5.17 2.92 0.34
C LYS A 196 6.53 2.51 0.94
N VAL A 197 7.65 2.84 0.28
CA VAL A 197 9.01 2.62 0.83
C VAL A 197 9.22 3.36 2.14
N ARG A 198 8.67 4.57 2.27
CA ARG A 198 8.73 5.34 3.51
C ARG A 198 8.09 4.61 4.69
N ALA A 199 6.96 3.92 4.44
CA ALA A 199 6.33 3.09 5.46
C ALA A 199 7.27 2.00 5.97
N ILE A 200 7.99 1.34 5.06
CA ILE A 200 8.98 0.30 5.39
C ILE A 200 10.11 0.89 6.24
N ASP A 201 10.65 2.05 5.87
CA ASP A 201 11.70 2.71 6.65
C ASP A 201 11.23 3.16 8.05
N MET A 202 9.97 3.56 8.16
CA MET A 202 9.37 3.88 9.45
C MET A 202 9.21 2.62 10.33
N LEU A 203 8.78 1.51 9.76
CA LEU A 203 8.63 0.23 10.46
C LEU A 203 9.98 -0.30 10.95
N ARG A 204 11.02 -0.28 10.12
CA ARG A 204 12.38 -0.70 10.51
C ARG A 204 12.90 -0.01 11.77
N ARG A 205 12.47 1.23 12.02
CA ARG A 205 12.87 2.00 13.22
C ARG A 205 12.02 1.69 14.45
N ARG A 206 10.89 0.99 14.30
CA ARG A 206 9.91 0.72 15.37
C ARG A 206 9.89 -0.73 15.82
N VAL A 207 10.46 -1.62 15.03
CA VAL A 207 10.52 -3.05 15.32
C VAL A 207 11.93 -3.44 15.82
N PRO A 208 12.09 -4.56 16.53
CA PRO A 208 13.41 -5.06 16.91
C PRO A 208 14.32 -5.26 15.69
N ALA A 209 15.61 -4.92 15.81
CA ALA A 209 16.57 -5.03 14.71
C ALA A 209 16.78 -6.47 14.19
N SER A 210 16.40 -7.47 14.98
CA SER A 210 16.40 -8.88 14.55
C SER A 210 15.28 -9.22 13.59
N PHE A 211 14.15 -8.48 13.61
CA PHE A 211 12.99 -8.79 12.76
C PHE A 211 13.32 -8.55 11.29
N ARG A 212 12.76 -9.40 10.45
CA ARG A 212 12.90 -9.32 8.98
C ARG A 212 11.56 -9.03 8.34
N ILE A 213 11.57 -8.13 7.37
CA ILE A 213 10.36 -7.72 6.66
C ILE A 213 10.05 -8.72 5.56
N THR A 214 8.78 -9.13 5.51
CA THR A 214 8.16 -9.73 4.32
C THR A 214 7.07 -8.78 3.85
N TYR A 215 7.10 -8.40 2.58
CA TYR A 215 6.15 -7.48 1.96
C TYR A 215 5.35 -8.17 0.87
N PHE A 216 4.03 -8.13 0.96
CA PHE A 216 3.10 -8.57 -0.07
C PHE A 216 2.49 -7.37 -0.78
N GLY A 217 2.44 -7.42 -2.11
CA GLY A 217 1.84 -6.38 -2.93
C GLY A 217 1.59 -6.85 -4.35
N ASP A 218 0.73 -6.16 -5.09
CA ASP A 218 0.24 -6.61 -6.40
C ASP A 218 0.54 -5.63 -7.55
N ASP A 219 0.75 -4.36 -7.25
CA ASP A 219 0.81 -3.30 -8.27
C ASP A 219 2.22 -2.70 -8.48
N ASN A 220 2.28 -1.67 -9.35
CA ASN A 220 3.52 -0.99 -9.66
C ASN A 220 4.08 -0.16 -8.48
N SER A 221 3.24 0.28 -7.55
CA SER A 221 3.70 1.02 -6.37
C SER A 221 4.44 0.13 -5.39
N ASP A 222 4.18 -1.18 -5.44
CA ASP A 222 4.85 -2.18 -4.62
C ASP A 222 6.23 -2.56 -5.16
N GLU A 223 6.45 -2.39 -6.46
CA GLU A 223 7.77 -2.62 -7.06
C GLU A 223 8.85 -1.71 -6.45
N ASP A 224 8.50 -0.48 -6.09
CA ASP A 224 9.42 0.42 -5.38
C ASP A 224 9.82 -0.17 -4.02
N VAL A 225 8.86 -0.79 -3.31
CA VAL A 225 9.12 -1.49 -2.05
C VAL A 225 9.99 -2.73 -2.30
N PHE A 226 9.62 -3.59 -3.24
CA PHE A 226 10.39 -4.80 -3.56
C PHE A 226 11.85 -4.47 -3.90
N CYS A 227 12.07 -3.38 -4.63
CA CYS A 227 13.42 -2.89 -4.97
C CYS A 227 14.20 -2.39 -3.74
N ALA A 228 13.50 -1.80 -2.75
CA ALA A 228 14.09 -1.21 -1.53
C ALA A 228 14.30 -2.21 -0.38
N LEU A 229 13.80 -3.43 -0.51
CA LEU A 229 14.00 -4.48 0.49
C LEU A 229 15.46 -4.91 0.60
N GLY A 230 15.91 -5.19 1.83
CA GLY A 230 17.24 -5.71 2.11
C GLY A 230 17.45 -7.16 1.64
N GLN A 231 18.69 -7.67 1.73
CA GLN A 231 19.02 -9.03 1.24
C GLN A 231 18.29 -10.15 2.00
N GLU A 232 18.00 -9.93 3.29
CA GLU A 232 17.31 -10.92 4.14
C GLU A 232 15.78 -10.67 4.21
N GLU A 233 15.31 -9.60 3.57
CA GLU A 233 13.89 -9.26 3.48
C GLU A 233 13.27 -9.87 2.22
N ILE A 234 11.98 -10.16 2.26
CA ILE A 234 11.28 -10.91 1.22
C ILE A 234 10.18 -10.06 0.60
N GLY A 235 10.22 -9.90 -0.72
CA GLY A 235 9.09 -9.40 -1.52
C GLY A 235 8.28 -10.57 -2.06
N VAL A 236 6.96 -10.47 -2.01
CA VAL A 236 6.02 -11.45 -2.55
C VAL A 236 5.01 -10.72 -3.43
N LEU A 237 5.09 -10.95 -4.74
CA LEU A 237 4.10 -10.46 -5.70
C LEU A 237 2.80 -11.25 -5.55
N VAL A 238 1.69 -10.55 -5.43
CA VAL A 238 0.35 -11.15 -5.45
C VAL A 238 -0.24 -11.01 -6.85
N GLY A 239 -0.66 -12.12 -7.46
CA GLY A 239 -1.28 -12.12 -8.78
C GLY A 239 -0.50 -12.90 -9.84
N GLU A 240 -0.82 -12.61 -11.11
CA GLU A 240 -0.26 -13.28 -12.27
C GLU A 240 1.26 -13.04 -12.39
N PRO A 241 2.01 -14.04 -12.91
CA PRO A 241 3.44 -13.92 -13.08
C PRO A 241 3.78 -12.80 -14.08
N ARG A 242 4.63 -11.88 -13.66
CA ARG A 242 5.19 -10.81 -14.48
C ARG A 242 6.63 -10.50 -14.04
N GLU A 243 7.36 -9.73 -14.81
CA GLU A 243 8.64 -9.20 -14.34
C GLU A 243 8.45 -8.35 -13.08
N SER A 244 9.23 -8.63 -12.04
CA SER A 244 9.14 -7.98 -10.73
C SER A 244 10.50 -7.99 -10.03
N PHE A 245 10.69 -7.06 -9.08
CA PHE A 245 11.78 -7.11 -8.11
C PHE A 245 11.49 -8.09 -6.95
N ALA A 246 10.25 -8.56 -6.79
CA ALA A 246 9.90 -9.60 -5.82
C ALA A 246 10.52 -10.95 -6.26
N PRO A 247 11.23 -11.67 -5.37
CA PRO A 247 11.73 -13.00 -5.67
C PRO A 247 10.65 -14.09 -5.67
N TYR A 248 9.56 -13.85 -4.94
CA TYR A 248 8.47 -14.81 -4.77
C TYR A 248 7.14 -14.23 -5.21
N ARG A 249 6.17 -15.13 -5.44
CA ARG A 249 4.78 -14.77 -5.72
C ARG A 249 3.80 -15.75 -5.11
N VAL A 250 2.57 -15.28 -4.97
CA VAL A 250 1.34 -16.06 -4.75
C VAL A 250 0.32 -15.66 -5.81
N ASN A 251 -0.74 -16.46 -6.04
CA ASN A 251 -1.60 -16.21 -7.20
C ASN A 251 -2.72 -15.18 -6.92
N ALA A 252 -3.19 -15.07 -5.67
CA ALA A 252 -4.37 -14.26 -5.34
C ALA A 252 -4.39 -13.87 -3.86
N PRO A 253 -5.26 -12.94 -3.45
CA PRO A 253 -5.50 -12.60 -2.04
C PRO A 253 -5.85 -13.80 -1.14
N SER A 254 -6.51 -14.82 -1.69
CA SER A 254 -6.77 -16.07 -0.97
C SER A 254 -5.51 -16.84 -0.59
N ASP A 255 -4.45 -16.76 -1.40
CA ASP A 255 -3.18 -17.39 -1.06
C ASP A 255 -2.45 -16.59 0.04
N VAL A 256 -2.60 -15.26 0.06
CA VAL A 256 -2.11 -14.43 1.19
C VAL A 256 -2.82 -14.83 2.49
N GLU A 257 -4.13 -15.03 2.43
CA GLU A 257 -4.91 -15.54 3.59
C GLU A 257 -4.37 -16.88 4.06
N HIS A 258 -4.01 -17.81 3.16
CA HIS A 258 -3.43 -19.10 3.53
C HIS A 258 -2.10 -18.94 4.28
N GLU A 259 -1.22 -18.04 3.82
CA GLU A 259 0.05 -17.76 4.51
C GLU A 259 -0.18 -17.15 5.90
N LEU A 260 -1.15 -16.23 6.03
CA LEU A 260 -1.53 -15.65 7.32
C LEU A 260 -2.11 -16.69 8.27
N ARG A 261 -2.92 -17.63 7.76
CA ARG A 261 -3.47 -18.75 8.53
C ARG A 261 -2.36 -19.69 9.00
N ASP A 262 -1.44 -20.07 8.13
CA ASP A 262 -0.29 -20.91 8.49
C ASP A 262 0.54 -20.26 9.62
N LEU A 263 0.75 -18.94 9.57
CA LEU A 263 1.39 -18.20 10.65
C LEU A 263 0.53 -18.21 11.92
N ALA A 264 -0.78 -17.99 11.82
CA ALA A 264 -1.68 -17.99 12.97
C ALA A 264 -1.78 -19.36 13.65
N ASP A 265 -1.78 -20.44 12.88
CA ASP A 265 -1.79 -21.83 13.39
C ASP A 265 -0.49 -22.16 14.15
N HIS A 266 0.63 -21.53 13.80
CA HIS A 266 1.92 -21.77 14.45
C HIS A 266 2.25 -20.83 15.62
N PHE A 267 1.76 -19.60 15.58
CA PHE A 267 2.12 -18.55 16.54
C PHE A 267 0.91 -17.90 17.20
N GLY A 268 -0.29 -18.05 16.63
CA GLY A 268 -1.49 -17.43 17.18
C GLY A 268 -1.78 -17.94 18.60
N ALA A 269 -2.07 -17.01 19.51
CA ALA A 269 -2.56 -17.39 20.84
C ALA A 269 -3.99 -17.95 20.71
N VAL A 270 -4.23 -19.08 21.36
CA VAL A 270 -5.55 -19.71 21.49
C VAL A 270 -6.50 -18.82 22.29
#